data_b43f48deb2d2cb22b373ac8f955a6cab
#
_entry.id   b43f48deb2d2cb22b373ac8f955a6cab
#
_cell.length_a   1.000
_cell.length_b   1.000
_cell.length_c   1.000
_cell.angle_alpha   90.00
_cell.angle_beta   90.00
_cell.angle_gamma   90.00
#
_symmetry.space_group_name_H-M   'P 1'
#
loop_
_entity.id
_entity.type
_entity.pdbx_description
1 polymer ?
#
loop_
_entity_poly.entity_id
_entity_poly.type
_entity_poly.pdbx_seq_one_letter_code
_entity_poly.pdbx_strand_id
1 'polypeptide(L)'
;MKHILCFGDSNTWGYSPQDGSRFPPNVRWTGTLQKTLGADYNIIEEGLNGRTTFINEEGEDARPFRSGSDVFSMILESHRPLDLVTIMLGSNDLKLEYDLSVEEIAKGAKTLCEMVINSEYLVEHPPAILLISPTHFNPEIIEDEIEIFGDASQKSHQFAEHYQKVAEELGIHFLDAAKHVTPSQGEGIHWDADQHIKFGKVLAQKATEILL
;
A
#
# COMPACT_ATOMS: atom_id res chain seq x y z
N MET A 1 18.96 -13.44 -7.34
CA MET A 1 18.42 -12.16 -6.81
C MET A 1 16.92 -12.28 -6.81
N LYS A 2 16.28 -12.01 -5.69
CA LYS A 2 14.82 -12.03 -5.55
C LYS A 2 14.22 -10.64 -5.80
N HIS A 3 13.11 -10.57 -6.51
CA HIS A 3 12.46 -9.33 -6.90
C HIS A 3 11.17 -9.13 -6.12
N ILE A 4 11.07 -8.01 -5.37
CA ILE A 4 9.91 -7.65 -4.57
C ILE A 4 9.29 -6.37 -5.11
N LEU A 5 8.06 -6.45 -5.62
CA LEU A 5 7.28 -5.31 -6.07
C LEU A 5 6.49 -4.75 -4.89
N CYS A 6 6.66 -3.46 -4.61
CA CYS A 6 5.96 -2.73 -3.55
C CYS A 6 4.94 -1.76 -4.17
N PHE A 7 3.70 -2.23 -4.34
CA PHE A 7 2.62 -1.46 -4.95
C PHE A 7 1.77 -0.78 -3.87
N GLY A 8 1.64 0.56 -3.95
CA GLY A 8 0.91 1.32 -2.95
C GLY A 8 0.73 2.80 -3.30
N ASP A 9 0.34 3.56 -2.29
CA ASP A 9 0.01 4.98 -2.36
C ASP A 9 1.17 5.90 -1.91
N SER A 10 0.84 7.04 -1.32
CA SER A 10 1.77 8.04 -0.80
C SER A 10 2.68 7.51 0.31
N ASN A 11 2.20 6.63 1.17
CA ASN A 11 3.05 5.99 2.18
C ASN A 11 4.08 5.05 1.54
N THR A 12 3.79 4.46 0.39
CA THR A 12 4.77 3.68 -0.39
C THR A 12 5.71 4.58 -1.19
N TRP A 13 5.19 5.68 -1.75
CA TRP A 13 6.01 6.70 -2.41
C TRP A 13 7.00 7.37 -1.45
N GLY A 14 6.63 7.48 -0.17
CA GLY A 14 7.45 8.08 0.88
C GLY A 14 7.16 9.58 1.06
N TYR A 15 5.89 9.95 1.12
CA TYR A 15 5.43 11.31 1.39
C TYR A 15 5.82 11.76 2.80
N SER A 16 6.38 12.97 2.93
CA SER A 16 6.72 13.62 4.19
C SER A 16 5.51 14.46 4.67
N PRO A 17 4.92 14.14 5.83
CA PRO A 17 3.81 14.92 6.37
C PRO A 17 4.21 16.34 6.82
N GLN A 18 5.52 16.64 6.92
CA GLN A 18 6.01 17.94 7.35
C GLN A 18 6.00 18.99 6.24
N ASP A 19 6.28 18.57 4.99
CA ASP A 19 6.52 19.51 3.89
C ASP A 19 6.06 19.02 2.52
N GLY A 20 5.43 17.85 2.45
CA GLY A 20 4.96 17.26 1.19
C GLY A 20 6.06 16.72 0.28
N SER A 21 7.32 16.79 0.69
CA SER A 21 8.46 16.28 -0.08
C SER A 21 8.49 14.75 -0.07
N ARG A 22 9.32 14.17 -0.92
CA ARG A 22 9.59 12.73 -0.88
C ARG A 22 10.77 12.45 0.05
N PHE A 23 10.58 11.61 1.06
CA PHE A 23 11.69 11.14 1.89
C PHE A 23 12.81 10.50 1.04
N PRO A 24 14.08 10.66 1.43
CA PRO A 24 15.20 10.04 0.72
C PRO A 24 15.14 8.50 0.83
N PRO A 25 15.80 7.77 -0.09
CA PRO A 25 15.73 6.30 -0.14
C PRO A 25 16.09 5.59 1.18
N ASN A 26 17.00 6.14 1.96
CA ASN A 26 17.42 5.57 3.25
C ASN A 26 16.40 5.77 4.38
N VAL A 27 15.34 6.54 4.17
CA VAL A 27 14.24 6.79 5.11
C VAL A 27 12.99 6.04 4.70
N ARG A 28 12.62 6.06 3.41
CA ARG A 28 11.44 5.34 2.92
C ARG A 28 11.47 3.88 3.35
N TRP A 29 10.32 3.33 3.70
CA TRP A 29 10.24 1.94 4.12
C TRP A 29 10.74 0.95 3.05
N THR A 30 10.51 1.24 1.79
CA THR A 30 11.01 0.45 0.65
C THR A 30 12.53 0.45 0.56
N GLY A 31 13.18 1.60 0.73
CA GLY A 31 14.63 1.69 0.77
C GLY A 31 15.24 1.09 2.05
N THR A 32 14.54 1.19 3.18
CA THR A 32 14.92 0.49 4.42
C THR A 32 14.80 -1.03 4.26
N LEU A 33 13.74 -1.51 3.58
CA LEU A 33 13.56 -2.90 3.19
C LEU A 33 14.74 -3.39 2.34
N GLN A 34 15.09 -2.65 1.27
CA GLN A 34 16.24 -2.96 0.41
C GLN A 34 17.54 -3.08 1.21
N LYS A 35 17.80 -2.09 2.08
CA LYS A 35 19.00 -2.07 2.91
C LYS A 35 19.05 -3.25 3.87
N THR A 36 17.92 -3.63 4.44
CA THR A 36 17.84 -4.70 5.45
C THR A 36 17.99 -6.09 4.82
N LEU A 37 17.38 -6.32 3.65
CA LEU A 37 17.48 -7.58 2.92
C LEU A 37 18.80 -7.75 2.17
N GLY A 38 19.48 -6.66 1.83
CA GLY A 38 20.80 -6.70 1.17
C GLY A 38 20.74 -6.91 -0.35
N ALA A 39 21.89 -7.29 -0.93
CA ALA A 39 22.12 -7.31 -2.37
C ALA A 39 21.45 -8.51 -3.09
N ASP A 40 21.02 -9.52 -2.35
CA ASP A 40 20.33 -10.67 -2.93
C ASP A 40 18.86 -10.38 -3.27
N TYR A 41 18.38 -9.20 -2.94
CA TYR A 41 17.03 -8.71 -3.21
C TYR A 41 17.06 -7.43 -4.05
N ASN A 42 16.05 -7.25 -4.87
CA ASN A 42 15.78 -6.02 -5.62
C ASN A 42 14.37 -5.53 -5.28
N ILE A 43 14.27 -4.35 -4.67
CA ILE A 43 13.00 -3.76 -4.28
C ILE A 43 12.55 -2.77 -5.36
N ILE A 44 11.37 -3.01 -5.91
CA ILE A 44 10.76 -2.20 -6.95
C ILE A 44 9.70 -1.32 -6.29
N GLU A 45 9.93 0.00 -6.30
CA GLU A 45 9.05 0.98 -5.65
C GLU A 45 7.98 1.47 -6.63
N GLU A 46 6.73 1.05 -6.44
CA GLU A 46 5.56 1.47 -7.22
C GLU A 46 4.55 2.22 -6.35
N GLY A 47 5.02 3.22 -5.61
CA GLY A 47 4.19 4.16 -4.86
C GLY A 47 3.73 5.34 -5.70
N LEU A 48 2.45 5.75 -5.58
CA LEU A 48 1.89 6.93 -6.24
C LEU A 48 0.96 7.68 -5.29
N ASN A 49 1.23 8.96 -5.04
CA ASN A 49 0.38 9.80 -4.18
C ASN A 49 -1.07 9.82 -4.67
N GLY A 50 -2.01 9.56 -3.77
CA GLY A 50 -3.43 9.54 -4.10
C GLY A 50 -3.91 8.28 -4.81
N ARG A 51 -3.06 7.23 -4.97
CA ARG A 51 -3.52 5.98 -5.58
C ARG A 51 -4.59 5.32 -4.73
N THR A 52 -5.68 4.93 -5.39
CA THR A 52 -6.80 4.15 -4.87
C THR A 52 -6.66 2.68 -5.31
N THR A 53 -7.56 1.84 -4.84
CA THR A 53 -7.64 0.45 -5.33
C THR A 53 -8.18 0.39 -6.76
N PHE A 54 -9.31 1.09 -7.08
CA PHE A 54 -9.99 0.95 -8.38
C PHE A 54 -10.70 2.23 -8.89
N ILE A 55 -10.58 3.37 -8.20
CA ILE A 55 -11.28 4.61 -8.56
C ILE A 55 -10.30 5.63 -9.13
N ASN A 56 -10.68 6.31 -10.21
CA ASN A 56 -9.99 7.51 -10.69
C ASN A 56 -10.64 8.77 -10.11
N GLU A 57 -9.87 9.81 -9.92
CA GLU A 57 -10.38 11.12 -9.60
C GLU A 57 -11.16 11.69 -10.78
N GLU A 58 -12.21 12.46 -10.52
CA GLU A 58 -13.06 13.13 -11.52
C GLU A 58 -13.00 14.65 -11.37
N GLY A 59 -13.27 15.38 -12.45
CA GLY A 59 -13.32 16.85 -12.46
C GLY A 59 -12.14 17.51 -13.19
N GLU A 60 -12.12 18.85 -13.19
CA GLU A 60 -11.13 19.63 -13.94
C GLU A 60 -9.71 19.50 -13.36
N ASP A 61 -9.59 19.33 -12.04
CA ASP A 61 -8.33 19.19 -11.33
C ASP A 61 -7.93 17.71 -11.07
N ALA A 62 -8.67 16.76 -11.66
CA ALA A 62 -8.42 15.34 -11.48
C ALA A 62 -7.03 14.92 -11.93
N ARG A 63 -6.31 14.24 -11.05
CA ARG A 63 -5.01 13.66 -11.40
C ARG A 63 -5.24 12.34 -12.14
N PRO A 64 -4.63 12.12 -13.31
CA PRO A 64 -4.86 10.91 -14.10
C PRO A 64 -4.26 9.66 -13.42
N PHE A 65 -4.81 8.50 -13.76
CA PHE A 65 -4.27 7.18 -13.40
C PHE A 65 -4.14 6.94 -11.89
N ARG A 66 -5.12 7.37 -11.09
CA ARG A 66 -5.14 7.07 -9.66
C ARG A 66 -5.71 5.70 -9.33
N SER A 67 -6.54 5.12 -10.19
CA SER A 67 -6.99 3.74 -10.07
C SER A 67 -5.82 2.76 -10.19
N GLY A 68 -5.58 2.00 -9.11
CA GLY A 68 -4.56 0.96 -9.11
C GLY A 68 -4.85 -0.13 -10.13
N SER A 69 -6.11 -0.56 -10.24
CA SER A 69 -6.52 -1.63 -11.16
C SER A 69 -6.29 -1.29 -12.63
N ASP A 70 -6.32 -0.01 -13.01
CA ASP A 70 -6.14 0.39 -14.42
C ASP A 70 -4.69 0.24 -14.90
N VAL A 71 -3.72 0.34 -13.99
CA VAL A 71 -2.29 0.35 -14.32
C VAL A 71 -1.55 -0.92 -13.89
N PHE A 72 -2.14 -1.72 -13.01
CA PHE A 72 -1.41 -2.76 -12.31
C PHE A 72 -0.93 -3.89 -13.23
N SER A 73 -1.74 -4.32 -14.20
CA SER A 73 -1.34 -5.35 -15.16
C SER A 73 -0.08 -4.96 -15.95
N MET A 74 0.00 -3.70 -16.39
CA MET A 74 1.18 -3.17 -17.09
C MET A 74 2.41 -3.18 -16.17
N ILE A 75 2.24 -2.82 -14.90
CA ILE A 75 3.32 -2.82 -13.89
C ILE A 75 3.82 -4.25 -13.65
N LEU A 76 2.91 -5.22 -13.47
CA LEU A 76 3.26 -6.62 -13.29
C LEU A 76 4.06 -7.16 -14.48
N GLU A 77 3.61 -6.87 -15.70
CA GLU A 77 4.30 -7.31 -16.92
C GLU A 77 5.69 -6.69 -17.05
N SER A 78 5.82 -5.38 -16.81
CA SER A 78 7.07 -4.65 -17.01
C SER A 78 8.17 -5.01 -16.00
N HIS A 79 7.79 -5.53 -14.81
CA HIS A 79 8.73 -5.84 -13.73
C HIS A 79 8.99 -7.33 -13.53
N ARG A 80 8.40 -8.21 -14.33
CA ARG A 80 8.66 -9.66 -14.23
C ARG A 80 10.12 -10.00 -14.54
N PRO A 81 10.70 -11.06 -13.94
CA PRO A 81 10.06 -11.96 -12.97
C PRO A 81 9.95 -11.33 -11.57
N LEU A 82 8.92 -11.71 -10.83
CA LEU A 82 8.68 -11.27 -9.46
C LEU A 82 8.65 -12.48 -8.52
N ASP A 83 9.21 -12.35 -7.32
CA ASP A 83 9.15 -13.36 -6.26
C ASP A 83 8.10 -13.03 -5.20
N LEU A 84 7.88 -11.74 -4.93
CA LEU A 84 6.86 -11.24 -4.00
C LEU A 84 6.23 -9.96 -4.54
N VAL A 85 4.93 -9.87 -4.43
CA VAL A 85 4.17 -8.63 -4.67
C VAL A 85 3.52 -8.21 -3.36
N THR A 86 3.83 -7.02 -2.88
CA THR A 86 3.14 -6.41 -1.73
C THR A 86 2.14 -5.38 -2.24
N ILE A 87 0.93 -5.40 -1.70
CA ILE A 87 -0.15 -4.47 -2.05
C ILE A 87 -0.60 -3.76 -0.78
N MET A 88 -0.41 -2.43 -0.71
CA MET A 88 -0.84 -1.58 0.40
C MET A 88 -1.58 -0.36 -0.16
N LEU A 89 -2.88 -0.47 -0.30
CA LEU A 89 -3.81 0.54 -0.82
C LEU A 89 -5.11 0.54 -0.02
N GLY A 90 -5.92 1.56 -0.18
CA GLY A 90 -7.24 1.71 0.44
C GLY A 90 -7.42 3.01 1.23
N SER A 91 -6.32 3.66 1.64
CA SER A 91 -6.40 4.93 2.38
C SER A 91 -7.08 6.01 1.57
N ASN A 92 -6.74 6.16 0.30
CA ASN A 92 -7.34 7.18 -0.57
C ASN A 92 -8.76 6.85 -1.01
N ASP A 93 -9.16 5.60 -0.94
CA ASP A 93 -10.53 5.14 -1.21
C ASP A 93 -11.52 5.59 -0.13
N LEU A 94 -11.02 6.01 1.04
CA LEU A 94 -11.83 6.58 2.14
C LEU A 94 -12.24 8.02 1.92
N LYS A 95 -11.84 8.67 0.85
CA LYS A 95 -12.28 10.05 0.56
C LYS A 95 -13.81 10.12 0.49
N LEU A 96 -14.38 11.18 1.07
CA LEU A 96 -15.83 11.40 1.12
C LEU A 96 -16.49 11.38 -0.25
N GLU A 97 -15.81 11.90 -1.26
CA GLU A 97 -16.33 11.96 -2.64
C GLU A 97 -16.64 10.59 -3.25
N TYR A 98 -15.99 9.52 -2.77
CA TYR A 98 -16.20 8.17 -3.27
C TYR A 98 -17.29 7.40 -2.53
N ASP A 99 -17.67 7.83 -1.35
CA ASP A 99 -18.74 7.26 -0.50
C ASP A 99 -18.68 5.72 -0.37
N LEU A 100 -17.48 5.17 -0.23
CA LEU A 100 -17.26 3.73 -0.14
C LEU A 100 -17.33 3.21 1.30
N SER A 101 -17.89 2.02 1.44
CA SER A 101 -17.70 1.17 2.63
C SER A 101 -16.34 0.51 2.62
N VAL A 102 -15.83 0.13 3.79
CA VAL A 102 -14.55 -0.60 3.91
C VAL A 102 -14.62 -1.97 3.23
N GLU A 103 -15.80 -2.59 3.18
CA GLU A 103 -16.01 -3.84 2.44
C GLU A 103 -15.80 -3.65 0.93
N GLU A 104 -16.28 -2.56 0.34
CA GLU A 104 -16.07 -2.25 -1.08
C GLU A 104 -14.61 -1.96 -1.38
N ILE A 105 -13.93 -1.23 -0.49
CA ILE A 105 -12.48 -0.97 -0.59
C ILE A 105 -11.70 -2.29 -0.54
N ALA A 106 -12.05 -3.18 0.39
CA ALA A 106 -11.41 -4.50 0.49
C ALA A 106 -11.67 -5.37 -0.75
N LYS A 107 -12.84 -5.28 -1.40
CA LYS A 107 -13.10 -5.91 -2.70
C LYS A 107 -12.19 -5.34 -3.81
N GLY A 108 -11.92 -4.04 -3.80
CA GLY A 108 -10.95 -3.42 -4.69
C GLY A 108 -9.54 -4.00 -4.47
N ALA A 109 -9.11 -4.10 -3.22
CA ALA A 109 -7.82 -4.73 -2.86
C ALA A 109 -7.78 -6.22 -3.26
N LYS A 110 -8.89 -6.96 -3.10
CA LYS A 110 -9.05 -8.35 -3.57
C LYS A 110 -8.83 -8.43 -5.08
N THR A 111 -9.46 -7.54 -5.85
CA THR A 111 -9.31 -7.49 -7.30
C THR A 111 -7.83 -7.34 -7.70
N LEU A 112 -7.07 -6.49 -7.03
CA LEU A 112 -5.63 -6.36 -7.28
C LEU A 112 -4.88 -7.67 -6.99
N CYS A 113 -5.20 -8.37 -5.89
CA CYS A 113 -4.60 -9.67 -5.61
C CYS A 113 -4.97 -10.71 -6.70
N GLU A 114 -6.21 -10.74 -7.14
CA GLU A 114 -6.69 -11.61 -8.23
C GLU A 114 -6.00 -11.30 -9.56
N MET A 115 -5.68 -10.03 -9.85
CA MET A 115 -4.89 -9.65 -11.02
C MET A 115 -3.48 -10.27 -10.99
N VAL A 116 -2.85 -10.40 -9.83
CA VAL A 116 -1.56 -11.12 -9.70
C VAL A 116 -1.76 -12.61 -9.91
N ILE A 117 -2.76 -13.21 -9.25
CA ILE A 117 -3.04 -14.66 -9.32
C ILE A 117 -3.35 -15.09 -10.76
N ASN A 118 -4.14 -14.30 -11.49
CA ASN A 118 -4.64 -14.62 -12.84
C ASN A 118 -3.77 -14.03 -13.96
N SER A 119 -2.64 -13.42 -13.63
CA SER A 119 -1.76 -12.81 -14.64
C SER A 119 -1.14 -13.86 -15.54
N GLU A 120 -1.43 -13.81 -16.83
CA GLU A 120 -0.80 -14.68 -17.84
C GLU A 120 0.73 -14.47 -17.96
N TYR A 121 1.23 -13.31 -17.53
CA TYR A 121 2.65 -12.98 -17.53
C TYR A 121 3.44 -13.61 -16.37
N LEU A 122 2.76 -14.09 -15.34
CA LEU A 122 3.36 -14.62 -14.10
C LEU A 122 3.14 -16.13 -13.92
N VAL A 123 2.49 -16.81 -14.88
CA VAL A 123 2.11 -18.24 -14.79
C VAL A 123 3.31 -19.17 -14.57
N GLU A 124 4.44 -18.90 -15.23
CA GLU A 124 5.63 -19.74 -15.11
C GLU A 124 6.34 -19.59 -13.75
N HIS A 125 6.26 -18.42 -13.14
CA HIS A 125 6.85 -18.09 -11.84
C HIS A 125 5.87 -17.21 -11.05
N PRO A 126 4.79 -17.80 -10.49
CA PRO A 126 3.83 -17.03 -9.72
C PRO A 126 4.48 -16.48 -8.44
N PRO A 127 4.46 -15.17 -8.22
CA PRO A 127 5.00 -14.59 -6.99
C PRO A 127 4.12 -14.92 -5.80
N ALA A 128 4.71 -14.93 -4.60
CA ALA A 128 3.93 -14.81 -3.38
C ALA A 128 3.24 -13.44 -3.34
N ILE A 129 2.08 -13.36 -2.67
CA ILE A 129 1.34 -12.11 -2.49
C ILE A 129 1.26 -11.79 -1.02
N LEU A 130 1.58 -10.56 -0.64
CA LEU A 130 1.38 -10.02 0.69
C LEU A 130 0.40 -8.84 0.62
N LEU A 131 -0.82 -9.08 1.06
CA LEU A 131 -1.81 -8.01 1.23
C LEU A 131 -1.58 -7.32 2.57
N ILE A 132 -1.41 -5.99 2.53
CA ILE A 132 -1.13 -5.18 3.71
C ILE A 132 -2.31 -4.24 3.94
N SER A 133 -2.97 -4.34 5.09
CA SER A 133 -3.95 -3.33 5.48
C SER A 133 -3.23 -2.03 5.87
N PRO A 134 -3.70 -0.85 5.39
CA PRO A 134 -3.13 0.44 5.78
C PRO A 134 -3.22 0.70 7.29
N THR A 135 -2.50 1.71 7.77
CA THR A 135 -2.63 2.20 9.14
C THR A 135 -3.98 2.88 9.37
N HIS A 136 -4.38 2.96 10.63
CA HIS A 136 -5.53 3.79 11.01
C HIS A 136 -5.20 5.25 10.77
N PHE A 137 -6.21 6.04 10.45
CA PHE A 137 -6.10 7.50 10.48
C PHE A 137 -6.15 8.00 11.91
N ASN A 138 -5.36 9.03 12.21
CA ASN A 138 -5.46 9.69 13.51
C ASN A 138 -6.84 10.38 13.61
N PRO A 139 -7.59 10.23 14.72
CA PRO A 139 -8.85 10.95 14.90
C PRO A 139 -8.69 12.48 14.96
N GLU A 140 -7.50 12.98 15.24
CA GLU A 140 -7.16 14.40 15.28
C GLU A 140 -6.41 14.83 13.99
N ILE A 141 -6.94 14.43 12.82
CA ILE A 141 -6.41 14.90 11.53
C ILE A 141 -6.61 16.40 11.37
N ILE A 142 -5.73 17.03 10.59
CA ILE A 142 -5.82 18.49 10.35
C ILE A 142 -7.10 18.87 9.60
N GLU A 143 -7.56 20.13 9.78
CA GLU A 143 -8.84 20.62 9.22
C GLU A 143 -8.96 20.38 7.71
N ASP A 144 -7.91 20.65 6.94
CA ASP A 144 -7.90 20.46 5.48
C ASP A 144 -8.16 19.00 5.08
N GLU A 145 -7.69 18.04 5.86
CA GLU A 145 -7.91 16.60 5.62
C GLU A 145 -9.32 16.15 6.07
N ILE A 146 -9.94 16.85 7.04
CA ILE A 146 -11.32 16.55 7.46
C ILE A 146 -12.30 16.80 6.31
N GLU A 147 -12.10 17.85 5.52
CA GLU A 147 -12.94 18.17 4.36
C GLU A 147 -12.87 17.06 3.28
N ILE A 148 -11.74 16.39 3.18
CA ILE A 148 -11.49 15.34 2.18
C ILE A 148 -11.93 13.97 2.68
N PHE A 149 -11.65 13.64 3.95
CA PHE A 149 -11.75 12.28 4.49
C PHE A 149 -12.86 12.08 5.55
N GLY A 150 -13.37 13.16 6.17
CA GLY A 150 -14.48 13.10 7.11
C GLY A 150 -14.32 12.04 8.22
N ASP A 151 -15.14 10.99 8.18
CA ASP A 151 -15.17 9.90 9.16
C ASP A 151 -14.16 8.77 8.89
N ALA A 152 -13.21 8.98 7.99
CA ALA A 152 -12.23 7.97 7.59
C ALA A 152 -11.44 7.37 8.77
N SER A 153 -11.22 8.14 9.84
CA SER A 153 -10.60 7.62 11.06
C SER A 153 -11.36 6.39 11.60
N GLN A 154 -12.69 6.48 11.70
CA GLN A 154 -13.52 5.36 12.19
C GLN A 154 -13.53 4.19 11.19
N LYS A 155 -13.66 4.47 9.89
CA LYS A 155 -13.62 3.46 8.84
C LYS A 155 -12.28 2.74 8.78
N SER A 156 -11.16 3.46 8.94
CA SER A 156 -9.80 2.89 8.87
C SER A 156 -9.54 1.78 9.89
N HIS A 157 -10.19 1.80 11.04
CA HIS A 157 -10.11 0.74 12.05
C HIS A 157 -10.67 -0.61 11.59
N GLN A 158 -11.46 -0.64 10.52
CA GLN A 158 -12.07 -1.86 9.99
C GLN A 158 -11.20 -2.53 8.92
N PHE A 159 -10.16 -1.85 8.39
CA PHE A 159 -9.33 -2.39 7.33
C PHE A 159 -8.76 -3.78 7.64
N ALA A 160 -8.15 -3.95 8.81
CA ALA A 160 -7.46 -5.19 9.16
C ALA A 160 -8.39 -6.40 9.10
N GLU A 161 -9.64 -6.28 9.60
CA GLU A 161 -10.62 -7.37 9.57
C GLU A 161 -11.01 -7.74 8.14
N HIS A 162 -11.34 -6.75 7.31
CA HIS A 162 -11.78 -7.00 5.93
C HIS A 162 -10.65 -7.52 5.05
N TYR A 163 -9.43 -6.98 5.19
CA TYR A 163 -8.26 -7.40 4.41
C TYR A 163 -7.77 -8.79 4.82
N GLN A 164 -7.85 -9.13 6.11
CA GLN A 164 -7.54 -10.47 6.58
C GLN A 164 -8.49 -11.50 5.97
N LYS A 165 -9.81 -11.22 5.92
CA LYS A 165 -10.80 -12.09 5.26
C LYS A 165 -10.47 -12.30 3.79
N VAL A 166 -10.08 -11.24 3.07
CA VAL A 166 -9.64 -11.34 1.67
C VAL A 166 -8.41 -12.25 1.55
N ALA A 167 -7.43 -12.07 2.42
CA ALA A 167 -6.21 -12.89 2.38
C ALA A 167 -6.49 -14.37 2.68
N GLU A 168 -7.35 -14.65 3.66
CA GLU A 168 -7.78 -16.02 4.00
C GLU A 168 -8.56 -16.67 2.83
N GLU A 169 -9.47 -15.93 2.19
CA GLU A 169 -10.24 -16.41 1.04
C GLU A 169 -9.35 -16.76 -0.16
N LEU A 170 -8.33 -15.94 -0.42
CA LEU A 170 -7.41 -16.14 -1.55
C LEU A 170 -6.23 -17.05 -1.22
N GLY A 171 -6.04 -17.43 0.04
CA GLY A 171 -4.89 -18.23 0.48
C GLY A 171 -3.55 -17.51 0.35
N ILE A 172 -3.51 -16.19 0.52
CA ILE A 172 -2.33 -15.33 0.42
C ILE A 172 -1.87 -14.83 1.80
N HIS A 173 -0.68 -14.22 1.84
CA HIS A 173 -0.15 -13.66 3.08
C HIS A 173 -0.83 -12.33 3.44
N PHE A 174 -0.92 -12.06 4.75
CA PHE A 174 -1.49 -10.83 5.30
C PHE A 174 -0.55 -10.17 6.31
N LEU A 175 -0.58 -8.83 6.35
CA LEU A 175 0.09 -8.01 7.35
C LEU A 175 -0.80 -6.81 7.70
N ASP A 176 -1.02 -6.58 8.98
CA ASP A 176 -1.69 -5.38 9.49
C ASP A 176 -0.65 -4.30 9.85
N ALA A 177 -0.56 -3.25 9.02
CA ALA A 177 0.41 -2.18 9.24
C ALA A 177 0.14 -1.41 10.54
N ALA A 178 -1.13 -1.27 10.94
CA ALA A 178 -1.51 -0.55 12.16
C ALA A 178 -0.98 -1.20 13.45
N LYS A 179 -0.64 -2.49 13.44
CA LYS A 179 0.03 -3.15 14.57
C LYS A 179 1.50 -2.76 14.74
N HIS A 180 2.08 -2.15 13.74
CA HIS A 180 3.51 -1.89 13.69
C HIS A 180 3.86 -0.41 13.66
N VAL A 181 3.10 0.40 12.97
CA VAL A 181 3.37 1.83 12.76
C VAL A 181 2.10 2.66 12.90
N THR A 182 2.28 3.94 13.18
CA THR A 182 1.19 4.91 13.35
C THR A 182 1.41 6.10 12.42
N PRO A 183 0.34 6.79 11.99
CA PRO A 183 0.48 8.03 11.23
C PRO A 183 1.09 9.15 12.09
N SER A 184 1.55 10.21 11.43
CA SER A 184 2.04 11.43 12.04
C SER A 184 0.97 12.05 12.97
N GLN A 185 1.40 12.54 14.13
CA GLN A 185 0.53 13.25 15.07
C GLN A 185 0.11 14.62 14.52
N GLY A 186 0.92 15.21 13.64
CA GLY A 186 0.68 16.53 13.09
C GLY A 186 -0.28 16.56 11.90
N GLU A 187 -0.35 15.45 11.13
CA GLU A 187 -1.15 15.41 9.89
C GLU A 187 -2.19 14.28 9.92
N GLY A 188 -1.89 13.16 10.51
CA GLY A 188 -2.86 12.13 10.85
C GLY A 188 -3.06 11.00 9.83
N ILE A 189 -2.40 11.05 8.67
CA ILE A 189 -2.55 10.07 7.57
C ILE A 189 -1.20 9.46 7.19
N HIS A 190 -0.21 10.31 6.90
CA HIS A 190 1.09 9.87 6.44
C HIS A 190 2.04 9.54 7.59
N TRP A 191 3.07 8.76 7.30
CA TRP A 191 4.02 8.29 8.31
C TRP A 191 5.21 9.25 8.45
N ASP A 192 5.64 9.48 9.69
CA ASP A 192 6.91 10.14 9.97
C ASP A 192 8.11 9.25 9.60
N ALA A 193 9.28 9.84 9.49
CA ALA A 193 10.52 9.20 9.05
C ALA A 193 10.89 7.93 9.85
N ASP A 194 10.69 7.97 11.18
CA ASP A 194 10.96 6.84 12.07
C ASP A 194 10.00 5.67 11.86
N GLN A 195 8.73 5.96 11.52
CA GLN A 195 7.72 4.96 11.21
C GLN A 195 8.02 4.27 9.87
N HIS A 196 8.47 5.00 8.87
CA HIS A 196 8.97 4.43 7.63
C HIS A 196 10.14 3.45 7.87
N ILE A 197 11.14 3.87 8.64
CA ILE A 197 12.29 3.02 8.99
C ILE A 197 11.84 1.77 9.78
N LYS A 198 10.90 1.93 10.71
CA LYS A 198 10.36 0.83 11.50
C LYS A 198 9.62 -0.18 10.60
N PHE A 199 8.74 0.31 9.73
CA PHE A 199 7.96 -0.55 8.83
C PHE A 199 8.82 -1.32 7.84
N GLY A 200 9.85 -0.69 7.27
CA GLY A 200 10.79 -1.36 6.38
C GLY A 200 11.50 -2.56 7.03
N LYS A 201 11.81 -2.48 8.32
CA LYS A 201 12.40 -3.61 9.08
C LYS A 201 11.37 -4.72 9.33
N VAL A 202 10.13 -4.35 9.68
CA VAL A 202 9.02 -5.31 9.85
C VAL A 202 8.78 -6.08 8.55
N LEU A 203 8.73 -5.35 7.45
CA LEU A 203 8.50 -5.97 6.14
C LEU A 203 9.68 -6.84 5.69
N ALA A 204 10.91 -6.49 6.03
CA ALA A 204 12.08 -7.31 5.74
C ALA A 204 11.98 -8.68 6.44
N GLN A 205 11.58 -8.71 7.71
CA GLN A 205 11.35 -9.95 8.42
C GLN A 205 10.23 -10.76 7.75
N LYS A 206 9.09 -10.12 7.45
CA LYS A 206 7.95 -10.78 6.81
C LYS A 206 8.27 -11.33 5.41
N ALA A 207 8.99 -10.56 4.61
CA ALA A 207 9.44 -11.00 3.28
C ALA A 207 10.40 -12.21 3.36
N THR A 208 11.29 -12.21 4.35
CA THR A 208 12.19 -13.36 4.59
C THR A 208 11.39 -14.61 4.96
N GLU A 209 10.39 -14.50 5.84
CA GLU A 209 9.51 -15.62 6.22
C GLU A 209 8.74 -16.19 5.01
N ILE A 210 8.33 -15.34 4.07
CA ILE A 210 7.57 -15.75 2.87
C ILE A 210 8.46 -16.39 1.82
N LEU A 211 9.70 -15.92 1.68
CA LEU A 211 10.58 -16.26 0.57
C LEU A 211 11.63 -17.34 0.88
N LEU A 212 11.72 -17.78 2.14
CA LEU A 212 12.54 -18.91 2.57
C LEU A 212 11.79 -20.22 2.40
#